data_4e6d47f76e7c678dd7abe67418d5e1c7
#
_entry.id   4e6d47f76e7c678dd7abe67418d5e1c7
#
_cell.length_a   1.000
_cell.length_b   1.000
_cell.length_c   1.000
_cell.angle_alpha   90.00
_cell.angle_beta   90.00
_cell.angle_gamma   90.00
#
_symmetry.space_group_name_H-M   'P 1'
#
loop_
_entity.id
_entity.type
_entity.pdbx_description
1 polymer ?
#
loop_
_entity_poly.entity_id
_entity_poly.type
_entity_poly.pdbx_seq_one_letter_code
_entity_poly.pdbx_strand_id
1 'polypeptide(L)'
;MKIKVSDVSDRTITLREPKSGKETERAYMPENISRKLAAYIKEKSMNAEDRIFPICYSTARSLVKRLGIKLNVHVAPHDLRRYSATYASRNGIPLEVVSKVILRHQDLKTTQIYLGKISDSEAIRWMDILHGK
;
A
#
# COMPACT_ATOMS: atom_id res chain seq x y z
N MET A 1 -6.89 -9.85 10.40
CA MET A 1 -7.35 -8.86 9.37
C MET A 1 -8.81 -9.13 9.05
N LYS A 2 -9.62 -8.07 8.85
CA LYS A 2 -11.10 -8.20 8.72
C LYS A 2 -11.60 -8.31 7.26
N ILE A 3 -10.72 -8.24 6.26
CA ILE A 3 -11.08 -8.22 4.84
C ILE A 3 -11.70 -9.56 4.43
N LYS A 4 -12.91 -9.50 3.89
CA LYS A 4 -13.65 -10.65 3.37
C LYS A 4 -13.54 -10.71 1.84
N VAL A 5 -13.87 -11.85 1.26
CA VAL A 5 -13.94 -12.01 -0.22
C VAL A 5 -14.93 -11.01 -0.82
N SER A 6 -16.07 -10.79 -0.18
CA SER A 6 -17.08 -9.80 -0.60
C SER A 6 -16.61 -8.35 -0.62
N ASP A 7 -15.51 -8.03 0.08
CA ASP A 7 -14.92 -6.68 0.08
C ASP A 7 -14.03 -6.42 -1.15
N VAL A 8 -13.73 -7.45 -1.94
CA VAL A 8 -12.90 -7.36 -3.15
C VAL A 8 -13.78 -7.29 -4.38
N SER A 9 -13.57 -6.29 -5.21
CA SER A 9 -14.23 -6.12 -6.50
C SER A 9 -13.21 -5.69 -7.54
N ASP A 10 -12.90 -6.58 -8.48
CA ASP A 10 -11.88 -6.37 -9.52
C ASP A 10 -10.54 -5.92 -8.89
N ARG A 11 -10.18 -4.67 -9.07
CA ARG A 11 -8.90 -4.09 -8.60
C ARG A 11 -9.05 -3.25 -7.34
N THR A 12 -10.17 -3.36 -6.66
CA THR A 12 -10.52 -2.54 -5.50
C THR A 12 -10.82 -3.40 -4.28
N ILE A 13 -10.32 -2.97 -3.12
CA ILE A 13 -10.67 -3.55 -1.81
C ILE A 13 -11.39 -2.47 -1.01
N THR A 14 -12.60 -2.76 -0.56
CA THR A 14 -13.35 -1.90 0.34
C THR A 14 -12.95 -2.17 1.79
N LEU A 15 -12.43 -1.16 2.48
CA LEU A 15 -12.08 -1.23 3.89
C LEU A 15 -13.25 -0.70 4.70
N ARG A 16 -13.87 -1.58 5.49
CA ARG A 16 -14.97 -1.23 6.40
C ARG A 16 -14.39 -0.85 7.76
N GLU A 17 -14.97 0.15 8.40
CA GLU A 17 -14.51 0.67 9.69
C GLU A 17 -13.00 1.04 9.71
N PRO A 18 -12.54 1.88 8.79
CA PRO A 18 -11.14 2.30 8.79
C PRO A 18 -10.83 3.16 10.02
N LYS A 19 -9.55 3.18 10.42
CA LYS A 19 -9.08 3.99 11.56
C LYS A 19 -9.27 5.50 11.37
N SER A 20 -9.53 5.95 10.13
CA SER A 20 -9.77 7.35 9.77
C SER A 20 -11.12 7.89 10.26
N GLY A 21 -11.99 7.05 10.82
CA GLY A 21 -13.34 7.43 11.24
C GLY A 21 -14.36 7.60 10.09
N LYS A 22 -13.99 7.31 8.85
CA LYS A 22 -14.90 7.26 7.71
C LYS A 22 -15.70 5.94 7.75
N GLU A 23 -16.89 5.93 7.13
CA GLU A 23 -17.69 4.70 7.03
C GLU A 23 -16.98 3.61 6.23
N THR A 24 -16.38 3.99 5.10
CA THR A 24 -15.61 3.08 4.25
C THR A 24 -14.43 3.80 3.60
N GLU A 25 -13.37 3.08 3.31
CA GLU A 25 -12.26 3.50 2.45
C GLU A 25 -12.01 2.47 1.36
N ARG A 26 -11.38 2.89 0.26
CA ARG A 26 -10.99 2.01 -0.83
C ARG A 26 -9.47 1.94 -0.94
N ALA A 27 -8.98 0.72 -1.12
CA ALA A 27 -7.61 0.47 -1.52
C ALA A 27 -7.61 -0.09 -2.95
N TYR A 28 -6.61 0.26 -3.73
CA TYR A 28 -6.48 -0.15 -5.13
C TYR A 28 -5.27 -1.06 -5.29
N MET A 29 -5.37 -1.99 -6.23
CA MET A 29 -4.28 -2.93 -6.52
C MET A 29 -3.97 -3.00 -8.01
N PRO A 30 -2.71 -3.24 -8.38
CA PRO A 30 -2.34 -3.51 -9.77
C PRO A 30 -3.03 -4.77 -10.30
N GLU A 31 -3.19 -4.84 -11.59
CA GLU A 31 -3.86 -5.97 -12.26
C GLU A 31 -3.22 -7.32 -11.96
N ASN A 32 -1.89 -7.39 -11.94
CA ASN A 32 -1.17 -8.62 -11.60
C ASN A 32 -1.44 -9.11 -10.18
N ILE A 33 -1.64 -8.18 -9.22
CA ILE A 33 -2.00 -8.51 -7.83
C ILE A 33 -3.46 -8.95 -7.76
N SER A 34 -4.36 -8.27 -8.47
CA SER A 34 -5.77 -8.66 -8.54
C SER A 34 -5.93 -10.10 -9.07
N ARG A 35 -5.23 -10.44 -10.15
CA ARG A 35 -5.23 -11.82 -10.69
C ARG A 35 -4.71 -12.85 -9.69
N LYS A 36 -3.61 -12.55 -8.99
CA LYS A 36 -3.04 -13.45 -7.96
C LYS A 36 -4.01 -13.64 -6.79
N LEU A 37 -4.68 -12.57 -6.38
CA LEU A 37 -5.65 -12.63 -5.30
C LEU A 37 -6.88 -13.47 -5.71
N ALA A 38 -7.39 -13.28 -6.92
CA ALA A 38 -8.50 -14.07 -7.45
C ALA A 38 -8.15 -15.56 -7.54
N ALA A 39 -6.94 -15.89 -8.03
CA ALA A 39 -6.45 -17.27 -8.08
C ALA A 39 -6.33 -17.89 -6.69
N TYR A 40 -5.83 -17.14 -5.70
CA TYR A 40 -5.73 -17.59 -4.32
C TYR A 40 -7.10 -17.88 -3.70
N ILE A 41 -8.07 -16.98 -3.90
CA ILE A 41 -9.44 -17.16 -3.41
C ILE A 41 -10.08 -18.41 -4.02
N LYS A 42 -9.89 -18.62 -5.31
CA LYS A 42 -10.38 -19.80 -6.03
C LYS A 42 -9.71 -21.10 -5.54
N GLU A 43 -8.39 -21.11 -5.42
CA GLU A 43 -7.60 -22.26 -4.94
C GLU A 43 -8.04 -22.70 -3.54
N LYS A 44 -8.32 -21.75 -2.66
CA LYS A 44 -8.79 -22.00 -1.30
C LYS A 44 -10.31 -22.28 -1.20
N SER A 45 -11.03 -22.22 -2.33
CA SER A 45 -12.50 -22.41 -2.37
C SER A 45 -13.25 -21.52 -1.37
N MET A 46 -12.82 -20.26 -1.27
CA MET A 46 -13.39 -19.32 -0.31
C MET A 46 -14.77 -18.82 -0.75
N ASN A 47 -15.68 -18.68 0.21
CA ASN A 47 -16.99 -18.07 0.04
C ASN A 47 -16.94 -16.56 0.26
N ALA A 48 -17.99 -15.84 -0.16
CA ALA A 48 -18.07 -14.37 -0.06
C ALA A 48 -17.83 -13.84 1.37
N GLU A 49 -18.31 -14.55 2.38
CA GLU A 49 -18.20 -14.15 3.79
C GLU A 49 -16.89 -14.59 4.48
N ASP A 50 -16.07 -15.40 3.81
CA ASP A 50 -14.80 -15.83 4.36
C ASP A 50 -13.78 -14.69 4.42
N ARG A 51 -12.97 -14.69 5.46
CA ARG A 51 -11.83 -13.78 5.57
C ARG A 51 -10.71 -14.26 4.66
N ILE A 52 -10.23 -13.40 3.77
CA ILE A 52 -9.13 -13.76 2.84
C ILE A 52 -7.87 -14.10 3.61
N PHE A 53 -7.56 -13.31 4.63
CA PHE A 53 -6.38 -13.53 5.50
C PHE A 53 -6.84 -13.66 6.95
N PRO A 54 -7.17 -14.89 7.41
CA PRO A 54 -7.65 -15.14 8.77
C PRO A 54 -6.51 -15.11 9.79
N ILE A 55 -5.69 -14.07 9.75
CA ILE A 55 -4.55 -13.85 10.66
C ILE A 55 -4.72 -12.54 11.41
N CYS A 56 -4.18 -12.49 12.62
CA CYS A 56 -4.11 -11.25 13.39
C CYS A 56 -2.92 -10.37 12.96
N TYR A 57 -2.90 -9.13 13.40
CA TYR A 57 -1.82 -8.20 13.07
C TYR A 57 -0.44 -8.69 13.55
N SER A 58 -0.36 -9.27 14.74
CA SER A 58 0.91 -9.79 15.27
C SER A 58 1.49 -10.90 14.39
N THR A 59 0.64 -11.79 13.88
CA THR A 59 1.06 -12.83 12.92
C THR A 59 1.56 -12.23 11.61
N ALA A 60 0.84 -11.27 11.05
CA ALA A 60 1.26 -10.57 9.83
C ALA A 60 2.60 -9.87 10.04
N ARG A 61 2.79 -9.17 11.16
CA ARG A 61 4.06 -8.53 11.53
C ARG A 61 5.20 -9.54 11.63
N SER A 62 4.96 -10.69 12.24
CA SER A 62 5.97 -11.77 12.37
C SER A 62 6.36 -12.36 11.02
N LEU A 63 5.41 -12.49 10.09
CA LEU A 63 5.68 -12.93 8.72
C LEU A 63 6.61 -11.96 7.99
N VAL A 64 6.30 -10.66 8.02
CA VAL A 64 7.12 -9.62 7.41
C VAL A 64 8.53 -9.61 8.03
N LYS A 65 8.64 -9.67 9.35
CA LYS A 65 9.94 -9.74 10.05
C LYS A 65 10.77 -10.95 9.61
N ARG A 66 10.16 -12.14 9.53
CA ARG A 66 10.87 -13.37 9.09
C ARG A 66 11.36 -13.27 7.64
N LEU A 67 10.58 -12.66 6.75
CA LEU A 67 11.02 -12.42 5.38
C LEU A 67 12.21 -11.45 5.34
N GLY A 68 12.16 -10.40 6.15
CA GLY A 68 13.29 -9.47 6.30
C GLY A 68 14.57 -10.15 6.77
N ILE A 69 14.49 -11.01 7.78
CA ILE A 69 15.64 -11.78 8.30
C ILE A 69 16.27 -12.63 7.19
N LYS A 70 15.46 -13.30 6.36
CA LYS A 70 15.97 -14.09 5.22
C LYS A 70 16.73 -13.25 4.19
N LEU A 71 16.44 -11.97 4.09
CA LEU A 71 17.06 -11.02 3.16
C LEU A 71 18.12 -10.14 3.83
N ASN A 72 18.46 -10.40 5.10
CA ASN A 72 19.37 -9.57 5.91
C ASN A 72 18.95 -8.09 6.02
N VAL A 73 17.63 -7.83 6.05
CA VAL A 73 17.08 -6.49 6.22
C VAL A 73 16.11 -6.46 7.39
N HIS A 74 16.15 -5.37 8.16
CA HIS A 74 15.14 -5.11 9.17
C HIS A 74 13.92 -4.47 8.53
N VAL A 75 12.78 -5.16 8.52
CA VAL A 75 11.55 -4.66 7.91
C VAL A 75 10.33 -4.97 8.78
N ALA A 76 9.47 -3.98 8.91
CA ALA A 76 8.15 -4.07 9.54
C ALA A 76 7.06 -3.71 8.53
N PRO A 77 5.77 -4.01 8.78
CA PRO A 77 4.68 -3.66 7.87
C PRO A 77 4.63 -2.16 7.50
N HIS A 78 4.96 -1.29 8.46
CA HIS A 78 4.99 0.16 8.24
C HIS A 78 6.07 0.59 7.25
N ASP A 79 7.20 -0.11 7.20
CA ASP A 79 8.28 0.15 6.24
C ASP A 79 7.86 -0.19 4.81
N LEU A 80 7.04 -1.25 4.62
CA LEU A 80 6.47 -1.57 3.32
C LEU A 80 5.58 -0.45 2.80
N ARG A 81 4.76 0.12 3.68
CA ARG A 81 3.89 1.26 3.36
C ARG A 81 4.72 2.50 3.00
N ARG A 82 5.74 2.81 3.80
CA ARG A 82 6.67 3.92 3.54
C ARG A 82 7.39 3.74 2.21
N TYR A 83 7.90 2.56 1.95
CA TYR A 83 8.57 2.25 0.67
C TYR A 83 7.64 2.45 -0.52
N SER A 84 6.43 1.94 -0.47
CA SER A 84 5.44 2.10 -1.53
C SER A 84 5.18 3.58 -1.85
N ALA A 85 4.96 4.39 -0.83
CA ALA A 85 4.72 5.83 -0.99
C ALA A 85 5.94 6.58 -1.54
N THR A 86 7.13 6.28 -1.01
CA THR A 86 8.39 6.90 -1.45
C THR A 86 8.70 6.50 -2.90
N TYR A 87 8.54 5.23 -3.24
CA TYR A 87 8.73 4.74 -4.61
C TYR A 87 7.78 5.41 -5.60
N ALA A 88 6.49 5.52 -5.25
CA ALA A 88 5.49 6.19 -6.08
C ALA A 88 5.84 7.67 -6.30
N SER A 89 6.17 8.38 -5.21
CA SER A 89 6.57 9.79 -5.28
C SER A 89 7.80 10.00 -6.17
N ARG A 90 8.82 9.17 -6.03
CA ARG A 90 10.06 9.25 -6.82
C ARG A 90 9.88 8.86 -8.28
N ASN A 91 8.83 8.12 -8.61
CA ASN A 91 8.46 7.79 -9.99
C ASN A 91 7.45 8.77 -10.60
N GLY A 92 7.27 9.94 -10.02
CA GLY A 92 6.49 11.02 -10.60
C GLY A 92 4.99 10.98 -10.30
N ILE A 93 4.57 10.12 -9.38
CA ILE A 93 3.17 10.11 -8.95
C ILE A 93 2.88 11.42 -8.18
N PRO A 94 1.84 12.17 -8.55
CA PRO A 94 1.49 13.41 -7.86
C PRO A 94 1.28 13.20 -6.35
N LEU A 95 1.74 14.17 -5.56
CA LEU A 95 1.67 14.11 -4.10
C LEU A 95 0.24 13.85 -3.58
N GLU A 96 -0.76 14.43 -4.22
CA GLU A 96 -2.16 14.19 -3.88
C GLU A 96 -2.58 12.73 -4.06
N VAL A 97 -2.10 12.07 -5.12
CA VAL A 97 -2.38 10.65 -5.37
C VAL A 97 -1.67 9.79 -4.32
N VAL A 98 -0.40 10.09 -4.02
CA VAL A 98 0.34 9.39 -2.95
C VAL A 98 -0.39 9.55 -1.61
N SER A 99 -0.81 10.74 -1.29
CA SER A 99 -1.50 11.04 -0.03
C SER A 99 -2.87 10.37 0.07
N LYS A 100 -3.74 10.60 -0.90
CA LYS A 100 -5.14 10.19 -0.82
C LYS A 100 -5.39 8.74 -1.23
N VAL A 101 -4.63 8.23 -2.20
CA VAL A 101 -4.85 6.90 -2.77
C VAL A 101 -3.94 5.86 -2.12
N ILE A 102 -2.65 6.12 -2.03
CA ILE A 102 -1.67 5.15 -1.50
C ILE A 102 -1.66 5.17 0.03
N LEU A 103 -1.51 6.34 0.63
CA LEU A 103 -1.43 6.49 2.08
C LEU A 103 -2.79 6.71 2.75
N ARG A 104 -3.78 7.17 2.01
CA ARG A 104 -5.12 7.51 2.53
C ARG A 104 -5.08 8.50 3.70
N HIS A 105 -4.17 9.46 3.63
CA HIS A 105 -4.09 10.57 4.59
C HIS A 105 -5.18 11.60 4.31
N GLN A 106 -5.72 12.21 5.36
CA GLN A 106 -6.67 13.31 5.23
C GLN A 106 -5.98 14.63 4.90
N ASP A 107 -4.73 14.79 5.34
CA ASP A 107 -3.92 16.00 5.21
C ASP A 107 -2.63 15.71 4.43
N LEU A 108 -2.36 16.51 3.41
CA LEU A 108 -1.13 16.48 2.62
C LEU A 108 0.13 16.73 3.46
N LYS A 109 0.03 17.54 4.51
CA LYS A 109 1.14 17.82 5.43
C LYS A 109 1.69 16.54 6.07
N THR A 110 0.82 15.63 6.47
CA THR A 110 1.22 14.32 6.99
C THR A 110 2.02 13.52 5.97
N THR A 111 1.63 13.56 4.69
CA THR A 111 2.36 12.91 3.60
C THR A 111 3.71 13.54 3.36
N GLN A 112 3.83 14.87 3.39
CA GLN A 112 5.10 15.59 3.24
C GLN A 112 6.11 15.19 4.32
N ILE A 113 5.69 15.12 5.57
CA ILE A 113 6.52 14.65 6.69
C ILE A 113 6.93 13.19 6.48
N TYR A 114 6.01 12.36 6.00
CA TYR A 114 6.23 10.93 5.79
C TYR A 114 7.27 10.63 4.69
N LEU A 115 7.25 11.40 3.59
CA LEU A 115 8.16 11.22 2.46
C LEU A 115 9.57 11.79 2.71
N GLY A 116 9.70 12.74 3.65
CA GLY A 116 10.97 13.39 3.96
C GLY A 116 11.36 14.47 2.96
N LYS A 117 12.64 14.85 2.99
CA LYS A 117 13.20 15.92 2.15
C LYS A 117 13.65 15.38 0.79
N ILE A 118 13.50 16.23 -0.24
CA ILE A 118 14.06 15.98 -1.57
C ILE A 118 15.57 16.31 -1.54
N SER A 119 16.41 15.40 -2.04
CA SER A 119 17.84 15.66 -2.20
C SER A 119 18.14 16.56 -3.39
N ASP A 120 19.30 17.21 -3.39
CA ASP A 120 19.71 18.08 -4.51
C ASP A 120 19.81 17.31 -5.83
N SER A 121 20.34 16.09 -5.80
CA SER A 121 20.40 15.23 -7.00
C SER A 121 19.04 14.86 -7.54
N GLU A 122 18.06 14.63 -6.68
CA GLU A 122 16.69 14.36 -7.05
C GLU A 122 16.01 15.60 -7.64
N ALA A 123 16.25 16.77 -7.05
CA ALA A 123 15.75 18.05 -7.57
C ALA A 123 16.30 18.35 -8.98
N ILE A 124 17.60 18.17 -9.19
CA ILE A 124 18.24 18.32 -10.50
C ILE A 124 17.65 17.38 -11.53
N ARG A 125 17.50 16.11 -11.18
CA ARG A 125 16.86 15.11 -12.05
C ARG A 125 15.46 15.54 -12.50
N TRP A 126 14.65 16.07 -11.59
CA TRP A 126 13.31 16.54 -11.93
C TRP A 126 13.33 17.78 -12.84
N MET A 127 14.29 18.67 -12.63
CA MET A 127 14.47 19.81 -13.53
C MET A 127 14.85 19.37 -14.93
N ASP A 128 15.73 18.37 -15.07
CA ASP A 128 16.10 17.80 -16.37
C ASP A 128 14.90 17.15 -17.06
N ILE A 129 14.08 16.40 -16.35
CA ILE A 129 12.86 15.80 -16.87
C ILE A 129 11.88 16.89 -17.36
N LEU A 130 11.70 17.95 -16.57
CA LEU A 130 10.77 19.03 -16.87
C LEU A 130 11.20 19.81 -18.12
N HIS A 131 12.50 20.03 -18.30
CA HIS A 131 13.05 20.84 -19.37
C HIS A 131 13.62 20.05 -20.55
N GLY A 132 13.41 18.73 -20.62
CA GLY A 132 13.75 17.91 -21.77
C GLY A 132 15.22 17.55 -21.90
N LYS A 133 15.90 17.43 -20.75
CA LYS A 133 17.31 17.03 -20.74
C LYS A 133 17.52 15.62 -20.28
#